data_568682f685112e45a9601dc03afb4271
#
_entry.id   568682f685112e45a9601dc03afb4271
#
_cell.length_a   1.000
_cell.length_b   1.000
_cell.length_c   1.000
_cell.angle_alpha   90.00
_cell.angle_beta   90.00
_cell.angle_gamma   90.00
#
_symmetry.space_group_name_H-M   'P 1'
#
loop_
_entity.id
_entity.type
_entity.pdbx_description
1 polymer ?
#
loop_
_entity_poly.entity_id
_entity_poly.type
_entity_poly.pdbx_seq_one_letter_code
_entity_poly.pdbx_strand_id
1 'polypeptide(L)'
;MSLIGFLNVAELGVGVAVGYSLYEPLSKNKYEKINDIMILFKYYYRNIAKIILILGAFLSLFLPFLIKGQVNINLAYIYYFLYLINCSISYLFTYKQTLIIADQKQYKIAYFLNTTKIIKMIAQCIVLYITRSFFVWILFEIIFNCLGMILANKKINFEYKNNITYKSSKTIKIIKEENAHISKNIGNIFFHKLAGFIVGQTDAILISIFSNLKETGI
;
A
#
# COMPACT_ATOMS: atom_id res chain seq x y z
N MET A 1 9.09 15.94 2.94
CA MET A 1 8.48 14.72 3.52
C MET A 1 7.00 14.70 3.18
N SER A 2 6.49 13.69 2.49
CA SER A 2 5.06 13.65 2.22
C SER A 2 4.34 13.10 3.47
N LEU A 3 3.31 13.82 3.96
CA LEU A 3 2.40 13.36 5.02
C LEU A 3 1.86 11.95 4.75
N ILE A 4 1.65 11.63 3.49
CA ILE A 4 1.17 10.33 3.02
C ILE A 4 2.25 9.25 3.14
N GLY A 5 3.54 9.61 3.01
CA GLY A 5 4.64 8.68 3.29
C GLY A 5 4.60 8.18 4.73
N PHE A 6 4.15 9.00 5.67
CA PHE A 6 3.97 8.60 7.06
C PHE A 6 2.85 7.56 7.23
N LEU A 7 1.81 7.62 6.39
CA LEU A 7 0.71 6.64 6.43
C LEU A 7 1.12 5.26 5.95
N ASN A 8 2.17 5.16 5.11
CA ASN A 8 2.73 3.87 4.70
C ASN A 8 3.40 3.10 5.85
N VAL A 9 3.71 3.80 6.96
CA VAL A 9 4.17 3.15 8.20
C VAL A 9 3.12 2.19 8.75
N ALA A 10 1.82 2.44 8.51
CA ALA A 10 0.74 1.56 8.95
C ALA A 10 0.79 0.14 8.32
N GLU A 11 1.45 -0.01 7.15
CA GLU A 11 1.65 -1.32 6.51
C GLU A 11 2.88 -2.07 7.05
N LEU A 12 3.76 -1.40 7.79
CA LEU A 12 5.07 -1.91 8.16
C LEU A 12 4.99 -3.32 8.78
N GLY A 13 5.38 -4.30 7.98
CA GLY A 13 5.55 -5.68 8.43
C GLY A 13 4.43 -6.65 8.07
N VAL A 14 3.19 -6.21 7.82
CA VAL A 14 2.07 -7.13 7.56
C VAL A 14 2.31 -7.98 6.31
N GLY A 15 2.65 -7.36 5.18
CA GLY A 15 2.93 -8.07 3.93
C GLY A 15 4.10 -9.05 4.05
N VAL A 16 5.15 -8.66 4.76
CA VAL A 16 6.34 -9.49 4.98
C VAL A 16 6.02 -10.66 5.90
N ALA A 17 5.34 -10.44 7.03
CA ALA A 17 4.97 -11.49 7.98
C ALA A 17 4.07 -12.55 7.33
N VAL A 18 3.10 -12.11 6.53
CA VAL A 18 2.22 -13.02 5.80
C VAL A 18 2.97 -13.76 4.68
N GLY A 19 3.87 -13.06 3.95
CA GLY A 19 4.73 -13.67 2.95
C GLY A 19 5.51 -14.86 3.53
N TYR A 20 6.17 -14.68 4.66
CA TYR A 20 6.87 -15.77 5.35
C TYR A 20 5.94 -16.93 5.75
N SER A 21 4.73 -16.61 6.20
CA SER A 21 3.76 -17.62 6.61
C SER A 21 3.18 -18.44 5.44
N LEU A 22 3.31 -17.94 4.22
CA LEU A 22 2.87 -18.62 3.01
C LEU A 22 3.90 -19.59 2.43
N TYR A 23 5.20 -19.43 2.70
CA TYR A 23 6.25 -20.24 2.07
C TYR A 23 6.09 -21.74 2.34
N GLU A 24 5.89 -22.16 3.60
CA GLU A 24 5.72 -23.57 3.94
C GLU A 24 4.44 -24.17 3.34
N PRO A 25 3.25 -23.53 3.47
CA PRO A 25 2.05 -24.05 2.83
C PRO A 25 2.14 -24.14 1.30
N LEU A 26 2.80 -23.17 0.65
CA LEU A 26 3.01 -23.17 -0.81
C LEU A 26 3.93 -24.33 -1.24
N SER A 27 5.05 -24.54 -0.55
CA SER A 27 5.98 -25.64 -0.85
C SER A 27 5.36 -27.02 -0.70
N LYS A 28 4.37 -27.16 0.20
CA LYS A 28 3.66 -28.40 0.51
C LYS A 28 2.31 -28.51 -0.21
N ASN A 29 1.93 -27.57 -1.08
CA ASN A 29 0.65 -27.47 -1.78
C ASN A 29 -0.59 -27.57 -0.85
N LYS A 30 -0.49 -27.03 0.38
CA LYS A 30 -1.58 -27.02 1.36
C LYS A 30 -2.56 -25.89 1.09
N TYR A 31 -3.36 -25.99 0.03
CA TYR A 31 -4.22 -24.91 -0.46
C TYR A 31 -5.27 -24.43 0.54
N GLU A 32 -5.79 -25.33 1.39
CA GLU A 32 -6.73 -24.95 2.45
C GLU A 32 -6.08 -23.97 3.45
N LYS A 33 -4.86 -24.28 3.91
CA LYS A 33 -4.11 -23.40 4.80
C LYS A 33 -3.73 -22.07 4.13
N ILE A 34 -3.36 -22.12 2.84
CA ILE A 34 -3.09 -20.91 2.04
C ILE A 34 -4.35 -20.04 1.99
N ASN A 35 -5.51 -20.66 1.74
CA ASN A 35 -6.79 -19.94 1.67
C ASN A 35 -7.13 -19.25 3.00
N ASP A 36 -6.97 -19.94 4.13
CA ASP A 36 -7.20 -19.38 5.47
C ASP A 36 -6.26 -18.18 5.75
N ILE A 37 -4.96 -18.31 5.44
CA ILE A 37 -3.99 -17.23 5.58
C ILE A 37 -4.39 -16.04 4.70
N MET A 38 -4.82 -16.27 3.46
CA MET A 38 -5.23 -15.19 2.55
C MET A 38 -6.51 -14.49 2.98
N ILE A 39 -7.46 -15.20 3.61
CA ILE A 39 -8.65 -14.60 4.22
C ILE A 39 -8.27 -13.70 5.39
N LEU A 40 -7.37 -14.18 6.28
CA LEU A 40 -6.84 -13.39 7.38
C LEU A 40 -6.10 -12.15 6.89
N PHE A 41 -5.31 -12.29 5.82
CA PHE A 41 -4.58 -11.19 5.22
C PHE A 41 -5.51 -10.14 4.61
N LYS A 42 -6.54 -10.56 3.89
CA LYS A 42 -7.59 -9.66 3.40
C LYS A 42 -8.25 -8.87 4.55
N TYR A 43 -8.48 -9.53 5.69
CA TYR A 43 -9.02 -8.87 6.87
C TYR A 43 -8.07 -7.80 7.42
N TYR A 44 -6.78 -8.11 7.58
CA TYR A 44 -5.78 -7.13 8.04
C TYR A 44 -5.67 -5.94 7.10
N TYR A 45 -5.54 -6.18 5.79
CA TYR A 45 -5.41 -5.08 4.81
C TYR A 45 -6.64 -4.19 4.73
N ARG A 46 -7.83 -4.76 4.90
CA ARG A 46 -9.06 -3.95 5.01
C ARG A 46 -9.05 -3.06 6.26
N ASN A 47 -8.56 -3.55 7.37
CA ASN A 47 -8.44 -2.76 8.58
C ASN A 47 -7.34 -1.69 8.46
N ILE A 48 -6.21 -2.01 7.85
CA ILE A 48 -5.16 -1.04 7.54
C ILE A 48 -5.71 0.09 6.67
N ALA A 49 -6.44 -0.22 5.59
CA ALA A 49 -7.06 0.78 4.74
C ALA A 49 -7.99 1.72 5.51
N LYS A 50 -8.79 1.19 6.46
CA LYS A 50 -9.64 2.00 7.35
C LYS A 50 -8.81 2.88 8.28
N ILE A 51 -7.78 2.33 8.90
CA ILE A 51 -6.88 3.08 9.80
C ILE A 51 -6.23 4.23 9.05
N ILE A 52 -5.74 3.99 7.82
CA ILE A 52 -5.15 5.01 6.97
C ILE A 52 -6.15 6.13 6.66
N LEU A 53 -7.40 5.80 6.35
CA LEU A 53 -8.45 6.80 6.14
C LEU A 53 -8.71 7.65 7.38
N ILE A 54 -8.82 7.01 8.56
CA ILE A 54 -9.09 7.70 9.82
C ILE A 54 -7.91 8.59 10.21
N LEU A 55 -6.68 8.04 10.19
CA LEU A 55 -5.48 8.80 10.51
C LEU A 55 -5.22 9.91 9.50
N GLY A 56 -5.46 9.63 8.20
CA GLY A 56 -5.34 10.63 7.15
C GLY A 56 -6.36 11.77 7.33
N ALA A 57 -7.61 11.44 7.66
CA ALA A 57 -8.62 12.47 7.98
C ALA A 57 -8.20 13.30 9.20
N PHE A 58 -7.64 12.67 10.24
CA PHE A 58 -7.10 13.40 11.39
C PHE A 58 -5.94 14.32 11.00
N LEU A 59 -4.99 13.81 10.23
CA LEU A 59 -3.84 14.59 9.76
C LEU A 59 -4.24 15.77 8.85
N SER A 60 -5.39 15.69 8.18
CA SER A 60 -5.87 16.80 7.35
C SER A 60 -6.15 18.07 8.16
N LEU A 61 -6.42 17.96 9.47
CA LEU A 61 -6.61 19.12 10.36
C LEU A 61 -5.33 19.97 10.49
N PHE A 62 -4.17 19.37 10.28
CA PHE A 62 -2.88 20.06 10.35
C PHE A 62 -2.44 20.66 9.01
N LEU A 63 -3.18 20.42 7.90
CA LEU A 63 -2.86 20.99 6.60
C LEU A 63 -2.66 22.51 6.62
N PRO A 64 -3.54 23.32 7.27
CA PRO A 64 -3.38 24.76 7.29
C PRO A 64 -2.08 25.24 7.93
N PHE A 65 -1.57 24.49 8.92
CA PHE A 65 -0.30 24.81 9.59
C PHE A 65 0.92 24.49 8.70
N LEU A 66 0.79 23.53 7.80
CA LEU A 66 1.86 23.05 6.94
C LEU A 66 1.95 23.88 5.64
N ILE A 67 0.79 24.36 5.16
CA ILE A 67 0.71 25.16 3.93
C ILE A 67 0.68 26.64 4.31
N LYS A 68 1.86 27.24 4.51
CA LYS A 68 2.00 28.66 4.84
C LYS A 68 1.62 29.55 3.66
N GLY A 69 0.32 29.81 3.49
CA GLY A 69 -0.20 30.96 2.72
C GLY A 69 0.05 31.03 1.19
N GLN A 70 0.74 30.08 0.59
CA GLN A 70 1.16 30.14 -0.82
C GLN A 70 0.22 29.40 -1.79
N VAL A 71 -0.73 28.60 -1.30
CA VAL A 71 -1.63 27.78 -2.12
C VAL A 71 -3.07 27.91 -1.63
N ASN A 72 -4.02 27.86 -2.55
CA ASN A 72 -5.44 27.79 -2.19
C ASN A 72 -5.72 26.56 -1.33
N ILE A 73 -6.09 26.79 -0.06
CA ILE A 73 -6.27 25.72 0.93
C ILE A 73 -7.32 24.70 0.50
N ASN A 74 -8.39 25.12 -0.16
CA ASN A 74 -9.44 24.21 -0.64
C ASN A 74 -8.92 23.24 -1.69
N LEU A 75 -8.07 23.70 -2.62
CA LEU A 75 -7.42 22.84 -3.59
C LEU A 75 -6.46 21.86 -2.94
N ALA A 76 -5.73 22.31 -1.91
CA ALA A 76 -4.84 21.44 -1.15
C ALA A 76 -5.60 20.30 -0.45
N TYR A 77 -6.76 20.58 0.15
CA TYR A 77 -7.63 19.54 0.72
C TYR A 77 -8.12 18.56 -0.34
N ILE A 78 -8.58 19.04 -1.49
CA ILE A 78 -9.05 18.17 -2.59
C ILE A 78 -7.93 17.22 -3.01
N TYR A 79 -6.73 17.73 -3.26
CA TYR A 79 -5.58 16.91 -3.66
C TYR A 79 -5.17 15.92 -2.58
N TYR A 80 -5.16 16.35 -1.33
CA TYR A 80 -4.84 15.50 -0.21
C TYR A 80 -5.81 14.31 -0.08
N PHE A 81 -7.12 14.57 -0.12
CA PHE A 81 -8.13 13.51 -0.01
C PHE A 81 -8.13 12.58 -1.22
N LEU A 82 -7.90 13.08 -2.43
CA LEU A 82 -7.74 12.21 -3.61
C LEU A 82 -6.54 11.25 -3.44
N TYR A 83 -5.41 11.74 -2.95
CA TYR A 83 -4.26 10.91 -2.66
C TYR A 83 -4.51 9.92 -1.53
N LEU A 84 -5.19 10.34 -0.48
CA LEU A 84 -5.55 9.49 0.66
C LEU A 84 -6.46 8.33 0.22
N ILE A 85 -7.45 8.62 -0.61
CA ILE A 85 -8.36 7.61 -1.19
C ILE A 85 -7.56 6.64 -2.08
N ASN A 86 -6.70 7.16 -2.96
CA ASN A 86 -5.85 6.32 -3.81
C ASN A 86 -4.97 5.37 -2.98
N CYS A 87 -4.33 5.88 -1.92
CA CYS A 87 -3.55 5.08 -1.00
C CYS A 87 -4.39 3.97 -0.36
N SER A 88 -5.56 4.30 0.19
CA SER A 88 -6.43 3.32 0.84
C SER A 88 -6.95 2.25 -0.12
N ILE A 89 -7.33 2.63 -1.35
CA ILE A 89 -7.75 1.69 -2.38
C ILE A 89 -6.63 0.72 -2.73
N SER A 90 -5.38 1.18 -2.80
CA SER A 90 -4.23 0.34 -3.10
C SER A 90 -4.13 -0.85 -2.16
N TYR A 91 -4.36 -0.65 -0.86
CA TYR A 91 -4.33 -1.73 0.14
C TYR A 91 -5.39 -2.80 -0.10
N LEU A 92 -6.57 -2.43 -0.61
CA LEU A 92 -7.63 -3.40 -0.91
C LEU A 92 -7.27 -4.36 -2.05
N PHE A 93 -6.32 -4.00 -2.89
CA PHE A 93 -5.87 -4.83 -4.02
C PHE A 93 -4.55 -5.55 -3.75
N THR A 94 -3.64 -4.94 -3.00
CA THR A 94 -2.25 -5.42 -2.81
C THR A 94 -2.18 -6.77 -2.08
N TYR A 95 -3.14 -7.10 -1.21
CA TYR A 95 -3.09 -8.34 -0.44
C TYR A 95 -2.96 -9.61 -1.31
N LYS A 96 -3.52 -9.62 -2.53
CA LYS A 96 -3.39 -10.75 -3.45
C LYS A 96 -1.99 -10.87 -4.07
N GLN A 97 -1.32 -9.72 -4.26
CA GLN A 97 0.01 -9.71 -4.85
C GLN A 97 1.04 -10.40 -3.95
N THR A 98 0.86 -10.32 -2.63
CA THR A 98 1.75 -11.02 -1.69
C THR A 98 1.75 -12.54 -1.90
N LEU A 99 0.61 -13.13 -2.28
CA LEU A 99 0.53 -14.56 -2.59
C LEU A 99 1.44 -14.94 -3.78
N ILE A 100 1.32 -14.21 -4.90
CA ILE A 100 2.09 -14.53 -6.10
C ILE A 100 3.58 -14.20 -5.94
N ILE A 101 3.91 -13.22 -5.07
CA ILE A 101 5.28 -12.91 -4.67
C ILE A 101 5.86 -14.04 -3.82
N ALA A 102 5.10 -14.53 -2.82
CA ALA A 102 5.52 -15.63 -1.97
C ALA A 102 5.71 -16.94 -2.77
N ASP A 103 4.91 -17.15 -3.83
CA ASP A 103 5.05 -18.26 -4.77
C ASP A 103 6.14 -18.03 -5.84
N GLN A 104 6.97 -16.97 -5.69
CA GLN A 104 8.07 -16.60 -6.61
C GLN A 104 7.63 -16.39 -8.08
N LYS A 105 6.35 -16.12 -8.31
CA LYS A 105 5.77 -15.91 -9.64
C LYS A 105 5.46 -14.44 -9.94
N GLN A 106 6.13 -13.51 -9.26
CA GLN A 106 5.91 -12.07 -9.41
C GLN A 106 6.02 -11.59 -10.87
N TYR A 107 6.89 -12.22 -11.66
CA TYR A 107 7.08 -11.89 -13.08
C TYR A 107 5.77 -11.96 -13.90
N LYS A 108 4.81 -12.82 -13.52
CA LYS A 108 3.51 -12.96 -14.19
C LYS A 108 2.62 -11.72 -14.08
N ILE A 109 2.78 -10.93 -13.03
CA ILE A 109 2.02 -9.69 -12.81
C ILE A 109 2.84 -8.44 -13.09
N ALA A 110 4.17 -8.53 -13.07
CA ALA A 110 5.07 -7.40 -13.29
C ALA A 110 4.82 -6.74 -14.66
N TYR A 111 4.53 -7.53 -15.68
CA TYR A 111 4.17 -7.01 -16.99
C TYR A 111 2.99 -6.05 -16.94
N PHE A 112 1.88 -6.46 -16.30
CA PHE A 112 0.68 -5.61 -16.20
C PHE A 112 0.93 -4.34 -15.37
N LEU A 113 1.61 -4.48 -14.23
CA LEU A 113 1.91 -3.35 -13.34
C LEU A 113 2.86 -2.34 -14.01
N ASN A 114 3.94 -2.83 -14.65
CA ASN A 114 4.92 -1.96 -15.28
C ASN A 114 4.38 -1.32 -16.56
N THR A 115 3.65 -2.06 -17.39
CA THR A 115 3.04 -1.51 -18.62
C THR A 115 2.03 -0.42 -18.28
N THR A 116 1.14 -0.64 -17.32
CA THR A 116 0.19 0.39 -16.89
C THR A 116 0.88 1.60 -16.27
N LYS A 117 2.00 1.40 -15.54
CA LYS A 117 2.82 2.49 -15.00
C LYS A 117 3.46 3.33 -16.10
N ILE A 118 4.01 2.70 -17.14
CA ILE A 118 4.63 3.43 -18.28
C ILE A 118 3.56 4.22 -19.05
N ILE A 119 2.44 3.58 -19.39
CA ILE A 119 1.33 4.25 -20.09
C ILE A 119 0.81 5.42 -19.25
N LYS A 120 0.66 5.23 -17.94
CA LYS A 120 0.29 6.29 -17.00
C LYS A 120 1.24 7.48 -17.10
N MET A 121 2.55 7.25 -17.02
CA MET A 121 3.53 8.33 -17.06
C MET A 121 3.44 9.15 -18.37
N ILE A 122 3.32 8.45 -19.50
CA ILE A 122 3.17 9.12 -20.81
C ILE A 122 1.85 9.92 -20.85
N ALA A 123 0.74 9.31 -20.45
CA ALA A 123 -0.55 9.97 -20.43
C ALA A 123 -0.56 11.21 -19.50
N GLN A 124 0.07 11.11 -18.34
CA GLN A 124 0.21 12.23 -17.40
C GLN A 124 1.04 13.38 -17.97
N CYS A 125 2.13 13.09 -18.67
CA CYS A 125 2.92 14.13 -19.35
C CYS A 125 2.09 14.86 -20.43
N ILE A 126 1.37 14.10 -21.26
CA ILE A 126 0.51 14.64 -22.33
C ILE A 126 -0.60 15.51 -21.72
N VAL A 127 -1.30 14.99 -20.72
CA VAL A 127 -2.41 15.69 -20.08
C VAL A 127 -1.94 16.96 -19.37
N LEU A 128 -0.81 16.93 -18.69
CA LEU A 128 -0.27 18.10 -18.02
C LEU A 128 0.14 19.18 -19.04
N TYR A 129 0.72 18.79 -20.18
CA TYR A 129 1.08 19.70 -21.26
C TYR A 129 -0.15 20.40 -21.86
N ILE A 130 -1.24 19.65 -22.09
CA ILE A 130 -2.47 20.16 -22.72
C ILE A 130 -3.32 20.96 -21.74
N THR A 131 -3.58 20.40 -20.53
CA THR A 131 -4.57 20.97 -19.61
C THR A 131 -3.97 21.93 -18.59
N ARG A 132 -2.65 21.83 -18.32
CA ARG A 132 -1.94 22.52 -17.24
C ARG A 132 -2.63 22.38 -15.88
N SER A 133 -3.45 21.32 -15.72
CA SER A 133 -4.26 21.07 -14.52
C SER A 133 -3.71 19.91 -13.72
N PHE A 134 -3.24 20.20 -12.51
CA PHE A 134 -2.76 19.18 -11.58
C PHE A 134 -3.90 18.25 -11.09
N PHE A 135 -5.13 18.76 -11.08
CA PHE A 135 -6.31 17.95 -10.73
C PHE A 135 -6.50 16.78 -11.72
N VAL A 136 -6.44 17.06 -13.02
CA VAL A 136 -6.57 16.03 -14.06
C VAL A 136 -5.40 15.04 -13.96
N TRP A 137 -4.20 15.52 -13.69
CA TRP A 137 -3.02 14.66 -13.48
C TRP A 137 -3.23 13.64 -12.35
N ILE A 138 -3.79 14.06 -11.20
CA ILE A 138 -4.11 13.16 -10.07
C ILE A 138 -5.20 12.15 -10.45
N LEU A 139 -6.21 12.56 -11.21
CA LEU A 139 -7.25 11.63 -11.66
C LEU A 139 -6.65 10.51 -12.53
N PHE A 140 -5.75 10.84 -13.43
CA PHE A 140 -5.02 9.83 -14.22
C PHE A 140 -4.18 8.92 -13.32
N GLU A 141 -3.52 9.45 -12.28
CA GLU A 141 -2.81 8.65 -11.29
C GLU A 141 -3.71 7.58 -10.68
N ILE A 142 -4.90 7.96 -10.20
CA ILE A 142 -5.85 7.05 -9.55
C ILE A 142 -6.38 6.01 -10.55
N ILE A 143 -6.81 6.45 -11.74
CA ILE A 143 -7.41 5.58 -12.76
C ILE A 143 -6.42 4.50 -13.19
N PHE A 144 -5.20 4.88 -13.58
CA PHE A 144 -4.21 3.93 -14.06
C PHE A 144 -3.66 3.03 -12.94
N ASN A 145 -3.56 3.54 -11.71
CA ASN A 145 -3.18 2.74 -10.56
C ASN A 145 -4.22 1.64 -10.29
N CYS A 146 -5.51 1.99 -10.25
CA CYS A 146 -6.60 1.03 -10.11
C CYS A 146 -6.61 0.02 -11.27
N LEU A 147 -6.44 0.49 -12.51
CA LEU A 147 -6.43 -0.36 -13.69
C LEU A 147 -5.30 -1.41 -13.63
N GLY A 148 -4.07 -0.98 -13.30
CA GLY A 148 -2.95 -1.89 -13.13
C GLY A 148 -3.19 -2.96 -12.06
N MET A 149 -3.74 -2.54 -10.91
CA MET A 149 -4.07 -3.46 -9.82
C MET A 149 -5.19 -4.44 -10.18
N ILE A 150 -6.22 -3.97 -10.90
CA ILE A 150 -7.33 -4.83 -11.36
C ILE A 150 -6.80 -5.88 -12.35
N LEU A 151 -5.97 -5.48 -13.31
CA LEU A 151 -5.37 -6.40 -14.29
C LEU A 151 -4.47 -7.44 -13.61
N ALA A 152 -3.59 -6.99 -12.70
CA ALA A 152 -2.75 -7.89 -11.91
C ALA A 152 -3.60 -8.87 -11.09
N ASN A 153 -4.64 -8.40 -10.40
CA ASN A 153 -5.51 -9.26 -9.60
C ASN A 153 -6.35 -10.23 -10.44
N LYS A 154 -6.76 -9.84 -11.66
CA LYS A 154 -7.40 -10.77 -12.60
C LYS A 154 -6.44 -11.91 -12.97
N LYS A 155 -5.17 -11.59 -13.24
CA LYS A 155 -4.14 -12.60 -13.54
C LYS A 155 -3.90 -13.52 -12.35
N ILE A 156 -3.80 -12.99 -11.12
CA ILE A 156 -3.66 -13.78 -9.90
C ILE A 156 -4.87 -14.71 -9.71
N ASN A 157 -6.09 -14.17 -9.85
CA ASN A 157 -7.30 -14.99 -9.72
C ASN A 157 -7.36 -16.11 -10.77
N PHE A 158 -6.88 -15.88 -11.99
CA PHE A 158 -6.80 -16.89 -13.03
C PHE A 158 -5.77 -17.99 -12.67
N GLU A 159 -4.60 -17.60 -12.18
CA GLU A 159 -3.52 -18.51 -11.80
C GLU A 159 -3.94 -19.47 -10.67
N TYR A 160 -4.71 -18.96 -9.68
CA TYR A 160 -5.13 -19.74 -8.50
C TYR A 160 -6.62 -20.12 -8.52
N LYS A 161 -7.28 -20.04 -9.68
CA LYS A 161 -8.74 -20.26 -9.82
C LYS A 161 -9.22 -21.57 -9.20
N ASN A 162 -8.46 -22.66 -9.38
CA ASN A 162 -8.85 -24.00 -8.94
C ASN A 162 -8.43 -24.30 -7.49
N ASN A 163 -7.53 -23.49 -6.93
CA ASN A 163 -6.83 -23.81 -5.70
C ASN A 163 -7.24 -22.91 -4.52
N ILE A 164 -7.66 -21.67 -4.79
CA ILE A 164 -7.94 -20.67 -3.74
C ILE A 164 -9.27 -20.00 -4.04
N THR A 165 -10.22 -20.18 -3.12
CA THR A 165 -11.57 -19.64 -3.26
C THR A 165 -11.78 -18.31 -2.52
N TYR A 166 -10.86 -17.95 -1.62
CA TYR A 166 -11.01 -16.83 -0.66
C TYR A 166 -12.27 -16.91 0.19
N LYS A 167 -12.80 -18.13 0.38
CA LYS A 167 -13.95 -18.45 1.22
C LYS A 167 -13.57 -19.56 2.17
N SER A 168 -14.01 -19.48 3.41
CA SER A 168 -13.84 -20.53 4.42
C SER A 168 -15.15 -20.69 5.20
N SER A 169 -15.43 -21.88 5.66
CA SER A 169 -16.49 -22.14 6.63
C SER A 169 -16.13 -21.68 8.05
N LYS A 170 -14.82 -21.45 8.29
CA LYS A 170 -14.32 -21.00 9.59
C LYS A 170 -14.56 -19.50 9.78
N THR A 171 -14.88 -19.11 11.00
CA THR A 171 -14.95 -17.69 11.39
C THR A 171 -13.54 -17.09 11.43
N ILE A 172 -13.41 -15.80 11.12
CA ILE A 172 -12.11 -15.08 11.18
C ILE A 172 -11.42 -15.24 12.53
N LYS A 173 -12.19 -15.34 13.62
CA LYS A 173 -11.65 -15.55 14.97
C LYS A 173 -10.89 -16.89 15.06
N ILE A 174 -11.47 -17.97 14.59
CA ILE A 174 -10.85 -19.30 14.56
C ILE A 174 -9.59 -19.29 13.68
N ILE A 175 -9.66 -18.72 12.48
CA ILE A 175 -8.51 -18.62 11.58
C ILE A 175 -7.37 -17.83 12.24
N LYS A 176 -7.68 -16.77 12.98
CA LYS A 176 -6.71 -15.96 13.71
C LYS A 176 -6.06 -16.73 14.87
N GLU A 177 -6.82 -17.54 15.59
CA GLU A 177 -6.32 -18.39 16.68
C GLU A 177 -5.40 -19.49 16.13
N GLU A 178 -5.80 -20.20 15.07
CA GLU A 178 -4.99 -21.22 14.40
C GLU A 178 -3.68 -20.65 13.80
N ASN A 179 -3.67 -19.37 13.46
CA ASN A 179 -2.53 -18.66 12.88
C ASN A 179 -1.98 -17.54 13.77
N ALA A 180 -2.04 -17.73 15.10
CA ALA A 180 -1.64 -16.71 16.08
C ALA A 180 -0.17 -16.24 15.91
N HIS A 181 0.70 -17.13 15.42
CA HIS A 181 2.08 -16.80 15.08
C HIS A 181 2.21 -15.67 14.05
N ILE A 182 1.25 -15.57 13.10
CA ILE A 182 1.24 -14.49 12.10
C ILE A 182 1.06 -13.13 12.80
N SER A 183 0.09 -13.03 13.71
CA SER A 183 -0.16 -11.79 14.47
C SER A 183 1.05 -11.36 15.30
N LYS A 184 1.74 -12.34 15.93
CA LYS A 184 2.99 -12.08 16.69
C LYS A 184 4.10 -11.60 15.78
N ASN A 185 4.28 -12.24 14.62
CA ASN A 185 5.30 -11.86 13.65
C ASN A 185 5.04 -10.47 13.05
N ILE A 186 3.78 -10.12 12.80
CA ILE A 186 3.41 -8.75 12.36
C ILE A 186 3.90 -7.72 13.38
N GLY A 187 3.66 -7.93 14.68
CA GLY A 187 4.11 -7.03 15.73
C GLY A 187 5.63 -6.88 15.75
N ASN A 188 6.37 -8.00 15.72
CA ASN A 188 7.83 -7.98 15.74
C ASN A 188 8.41 -7.26 14.52
N ILE A 189 7.91 -7.54 13.33
CA ILE A 189 8.39 -6.92 12.09
C ILE A 189 7.99 -5.44 12.05
N PHE A 190 6.80 -5.09 12.56
CA PHE A 190 6.37 -3.70 12.68
C PHE A 190 7.37 -2.87 13.50
N PHE A 191 7.71 -3.31 14.71
CA PHE A 191 8.66 -2.58 15.55
C PHE A 191 10.05 -2.47 14.91
N HIS A 192 10.50 -3.52 14.24
CA HIS A 192 11.79 -3.50 13.55
C HIS A 192 11.81 -2.50 12.39
N LYS A 193 10.75 -2.49 11.57
CA LYS A 193 10.63 -1.53 10.47
C LYS A 193 10.37 -0.10 10.96
N LEU A 194 9.62 0.06 12.04
CA LEU A 194 9.41 1.36 12.66
C LEU A 194 10.73 1.96 13.16
N ALA A 195 11.56 1.15 13.82
CA ALA A 195 12.89 1.58 14.24
C ALA A 195 13.76 2.02 13.04
N GLY A 196 13.78 1.24 11.94
CA GLY A 196 14.51 1.60 10.73
C GLY A 196 13.95 2.87 10.06
N PHE A 197 12.63 3.08 10.10
CA PHE A 197 12.00 4.30 9.60
C PHE A 197 12.41 5.52 10.45
N ILE A 198 12.35 5.39 11.77
CA ILE A 198 12.76 6.49 12.68
C ILE A 198 14.21 6.86 12.43
N VAL A 199 15.13 5.88 12.39
CA VAL A 199 16.56 6.14 12.13
C VAL A 199 16.74 6.85 10.78
N GLY A 200 16.17 6.32 9.69
CA GLY A 200 16.32 6.91 8.37
C GLY A 200 15.68 8.31 8.22
N GLN A 201 14.69 8.66 9.05
CA GLN A 201 14.11 10.01 9.04
C GLN A 201 14.83 10.96 9.98
N THR A 202 15.45 10.44 11.04
CA THR A 202 16.21 11.24 12.01
C THR A 202 17.40 11.93 11.34
N ASP A 203 18.10 11.25 10.44
CA ASP A 203 19.22 11.84 9.69
C ASP A 203 18.76 13.06 8.88
N ALA A 204 17.67 12.94 8.15
CA ALA A 204 17.11 14.05 7.37
C ALA A 204 16.65 15.22 8.26
N ILE A 205 16.10 14.93 9.44
CA ILE A 205 15.69 15.95 10.42
C ILE A 205 16.92 16.65 11.00
N LEU A 206 17.93 15.90 11.41
CA LEU A 206 19.18 16.47 11.96
C LEU A 206 19.87 17.38 10.93
N ILE A 207 20.00 16.92 9.70
CA ILE A 207 20.57 17.74 8.62
C ILE A 207 19.74 19.01 8.41
N SER A 208 18.39 18.92 8.42
CA SER A 208 17.52 20.10 8.24
C SER A 208 17.60 21.11 9.39
N ILE A 209 17.95 20.65 10.61
CA ILE A 209 18.12 21.51 11.79
C ILE A 209 19.49 22.18 11.78
N PHE A 210 20.54 21.46 11.43
CA PHE A 210 21.93 21.92 11.52
C PHE A 210 22.50 22.47 10.20
N SER A 211 21.81 22.27 9.09
CA SER A 211 22.20 22.72 7.76
C SER A 211 21.06 23.44 7.05
N ASN A 212 21.38 24.21 6.00
CA ASN A 212 20.37 24.85 5.17
C ASN A 212 19.61 23.82 4.33
N LEU A 213 18.32 24.08 4.05
CA LEU A 213 17.44 23.22 3.22
C LEU A 213 18.04 22.82 1.85
N LYS A 214 18.97 23.63 1.31
CA LYS A 214 19.71 23.34 0.08
C LYS A 214 20.65 22.12 0.19
N GLU A 215 21.15 21.83 1.38
CA GLU A 215 22.10 20.72 1.61
C GLU A 215 21.36 19.39 1.90
N THR A 216 20.09 19.46 2.27
CA THR A 216 19.25 18.26 2.44
C THR A 216 18.74 17.67 1.14
N GLY A 217 18.99 18.33 0.00
CA GLY A 217 18.51 17.86 -1.31
C GLY A 217 16.99 17.99 -1.50
N ILE A 218 16.35 18.86 -0.73
CA ILE A 218 14.91 19.17 -0.80
C ILE A 218 14.70 20.55 -1.42
#